data_953b1407cb8f686e34be221804d5b990
#
_entry.id   953b1407cb8f686e34be221804d5b990
#
_cell.length_a   1.000
_cell.length_b   1.000
_cell.length_c   1.000
_cell.angle_alpha   90.00
_cell.angle_beta   90.00
_cell.angle_gamma   90.00
#
_symmetry.space_group_name_H-M   'P 1'
#
loop_
_entity.id
_entity.type
_entity.pdbx_description
1 polymer ?
#
loop_
_entity_poly.entity_id
_entity_poly.type
_entity_poly.pdbx_seq_one_letter_code
_entity_poly.pdbx_strand_id
1 'polypeptide(L)'
;MKRREPVEIFSLSFLDIISCAFGAVVMLILLAKNGDQGEFNDASQIATLVRALDGAERSVQQLQQALSEGAEQLAAAEAQGASNAEQQMALQTQLARAKDKVQQLTDAASGLEQTLVERQRAAINAPRARVRDDEVGGIPVDSNYVVFIIDTSGSMKTMWPRVLRTMDEVLNNHPKVQGFQVLSDNGEVLGGRSLGTWRSDSRAQRAGVLRGLQQWHGSSNSSPVEGIAASLKAYARYQGDLALYVFGDDFTGTSYDDALAQINRLNRSTGGTPIARIHGIAFKRNMGASADMVKFSTLMREVARQNNGTFMGL
;
A
#
# COMPACT_ATOMS: atom_id res chain seq x y z
N MET A 1 16.43 41.46 1.55
CA MET A 1 15.63 40.92 2.65
C MET A 1 15.45 42.06 3.70
N LYS A 2 14.25 42.62 3.79
CA LYS A 2 13.94 43.63 4.80
C LYS A 2 13.61 42.93 6.11
N ARG A 3 14.44 43.09 7.14
CA ARG A 3 14.15 42.70 8.51
C ARG A 3 12.92 43.48 8.96
N ARG A 4 11.86 42.83 9.34
CA ARG A 4 10.74 43.43 10.06
C ARG A 4 11.18 43.57 11.52
N GLU A 5 11.17 44.78 12.03
CA GLU A 5 11.40 45.06 13.45
C GLU A 5 10.22 44.49 14.25
N PRO A 6 10.47 43.96 15.47
CA PRO A 6 9.40 43.54 16.35
C PRO A 6 8.60 44.79 16.79
N VAL A 7 7.30 44.76 16.61
CA VAL A 7 6.39 45.76 17.15
C VAL A 7 6.27 45.50 18.65
N GLU A 8 6.92 46.33 19.45
CA GLU A 8 6.70 46.37 20.90
C GLU A 8 5.30 46.93 21.17
N ILE A 9 4.35 46.03 21.48
CA ILE A 9 2.93 46.39 21.70
C ILE A 9 2.69 47.05 23.04
N PHE A 10 3.64 46.95 23.98
CA PHE A 10 3.59 47.66 25.26
C PHE A 10 4.94 48.28 25.55
N SER A 11 5.05 49.59 25.28
CA SER A 11 6.21 50.35 25.75
C SER A 11 6.04 50.64 27.26
N LEU A 12 7.15 50.54 28.01
CA LEU A 12 7.21 50.99 29.43
C LEU A 12 6.60 52.36 29.61
N SER A 13 6.68 53.23 28.59
CA SER A 13 6.06 54.56 28.57
C SER A 13 4.53 54.54 28.64
N PHE A 14 3.85 53.50 28.13
CA PHE A 14 2.40 53.39 28.23
C PHE A 14 1.95 53.04 29.66
N LEU A 15 2.73 52.23 30.36
CA LEU A 15 2.48 51.89 31.77
C LEU A 15 2.73 53.09 32.69
N ASP A 16 3.74 53.88 32.37
CA ASP A 16 4.06 55.12 33.09
C ASP A 16 2.95 56.16 32.92
N ILE A 17 2.42 56.36 31.71
CA ILE A 17 1.31 57.22 31.41
C ILE A 17 0.04 56.82 32.18
N ILE A 18 -0.28 55.56 32.23
CA ILE A 18 -1.45 55.04 32.95
C ILE A 18 -1.24 55.25 34.47
N SER A 19 -0.06 54.96 35.00
CA SER A 19 0.24 55.15 36.42
C SER A 19 0.20 56.61 36.83
N CYS A 20 0.74 57.54 36.02
CA CYS A 20 0.65 58.96 36.21
C CYS A 20 -0.79 59.49 36.11
N ALA A 21 -1.56 59.05 35.11
CA ALA A 21 -2.96 59.40 34.94
C ALA A 21 -3.80 58.94 36.13
N PHE A 22 -3.59 57.72 36.59
CA PHE A 22 -4.27 57.18 37.76
C PHE A 22 -3.88 57.92 39.03
N GLY A 23 -2.59 58.23 39.27
CA GLY A 23 -2.10 58.97 40.34
C GLY A 23 -2.68 60.43 40.36
N ALA A 24 -2.77 61.06 39.19
CA ALA A 24 -3.37 62.44 39.06
C ALA A 24 -4.89 62.38 39.36
N VAL A 25 -5.62 61.38 38.92
CA VAL A 25 -7.05 61.20 39.20
C VAL A 25 -7.28 60.98 40.69
N VAL A 26 -6.48 60.12 41.34
CA VAL A 26 -6.56 59.92 42.80
C VAL A 26 -6.26 61.21 43.57
N MET A 27 -5.23 61.96 43.13
CA MET A 27 -4.88 63.23 43.77
C MET A 27 -5.94 64.26 43.55
N LEU A 28 -6.58 64.37 42.38
CA LEU A 28 -7.71 65.22 42.12
C LEU A 28 -8.94 64.86 42.97
N ILE A 29 -9.21 63.62 43.17
CA ILE A 29 -10.30 63.12 44.02
C ILE A 29 -10.02 63.51 45.48
N LEU A 30 -8.78 63.38 45.95
CA LEU A 30 -8.38 63.74 47.31
C LEU A 30 -8.42 65.21 47.50
N LEU A 31 -8.01 66.08 46.53
CA LEU A 31 -8.10 67.50 46.56
C LEU A 31 -9.55 68.00 46.51
N ALA A 32 -10.41 67.44 45.70
CA ALA A 32 -11.82 67.81 45.63
C ALA A 32 -12.54 67.48 46.96
N LYS A 33 -12.10 66.43 47.63
CA LYS A 33 -12.69 65.99 48.91
C LYS A 33 -12.19 66.80 50.11
N ASN A 34 -11.00 67.45 50.07
CA ASN A 34 -10.50 68.34 51.12
C ASN A 34 -11.12 69.73 51.10
N GLY A 35 -11.91 70.02 50.03
CA GLY A 35 -12.63 71.33 49.92
C GLY A 35 -13.98 71.36 50.66
N ASP A 36 -14.50 70.25 51.06
CA ASP A 36 -15.78 70.14 51.80
C ASP A 36 -15.53 69.55 53.18
N GLN A 37 -15.38 70.41 54.18
CA GLN A 37 -15.41 70.00 55.60
C GLN A 37 -16.86 69.71 56.00
N GLY A 38 -17.41 68.63 55.56
CA GLY A 38 -18.73 68.13 55.92
C GLY A 38 -18.72 66.66 56.18
N GLU A 39 -18.71 66.27 57.43
CA GLU A 39 -19.11 65.00 58.06
C GLU A 39 -18.70 63.70 57.37
N PHE A 40 -17.48 63.20 57.63
CA PHE A 40 -17.07 61.84 57.43
C PHE A 40 -17.75 60.89 58.46
N ASN A 41 -19.03 60.73 58.34
CA ASN A 41 -19.74 59.79 59.22
C ASN A 41 -20.66 58.80 58.43
N ASP A 42 -20.24 58.31 57.29
CA ASP A 42 -21.03 57.36 56.58
C ASP A 42 -20.27 56.05 56.37
N ALA A 43 -20.30 55.16 57.36
CA ALA A 43 -19.74 53.80 57.29
C ALA A 43 -20.28 53.05 56.08
N SER A 44 -21.42 53.48 55.51
CA SER A 44 -22.03 52.93 54.32
C SER A 44 -21.22 53.24 53.04
N GLN A 45 -20.64 54.46 52.95
CA GLN A 45 -19.81 54.85 51.79
C GLN A 45 -18.48 54.11 51.78
N ILE A 46 -17.88 53.92 52.95
CA ILE A 46 -16.63 53.07 53.05
C ILE A 46 -16.92 51.62 52.66
N ALA A 47 -18.04 51.07 53.11
CA ALA A 47 -18.43 49.69 52.73
C ALA A 47 -18.69 49.54 51.21
N THR A 48 -19.24 50.58 50.56
CA THR A 48 -19.45 50.60 49.10
C THR A 48 -18.15 50.73 48.34
N LEU A 49 -17.20 51.59 48.77
CA LEU A 49 -15.88 51.70 48.18
C LEU A 49 -15.05 50.38 48.33
N VAL A 50 -15.11 49.74 49.50
CA VAL A 50 -14.43 48.47 49.71
C VAL A 50 -14.98 47.38 48.80
N ARG A 51 -16.33 47.30 48.62
CA ARG A 51 -16.92 46.33 47.64
C ARG A 51 -16.54 46.66 46.21
N ALA A 52 -16.46 47.94 45.83
CA ALA A 52 -16.03 48.35 44.49
C ALA A 52 -14.57 47.98 44.24
N LEU A 53 -13.72 48.18 45.25
CA LEU A 53 -12.31 47.80 45.19
C LEU A 53 -12.16 46.27 45.02
N ASP A 54 -12.86 45.50 45.86
CA ASP A 54 -12.87 44.04 45.80
C ASP A 54 -13.40 43.52 44.44
N GLY A 55 -14.42 44.18 43.87
CA GLY A 55 -14.92 43.93 42.53
C GLY A 55 -13.90 44.25 41.42
N ALA A 56 -13.17 45.37 41.57
CA ALA A 56 -12.14 45.72 40.63
C ALA A 56 -10.93 44.76 40.67
N GLU A 57 -10.50 44.36 41.87
CA GLU A 57 -9.43 43.38 42.05
C GLU A 57 -9.80 42.01 41.41
N ARG A 58 -11.01 41.53 41.62
CA ARG A 58 -11.49 40.31 40.97
C ARG A 58 -11.51 40.44 39.46
N SER A 59 -11.95 41.59 38.96
CA SER A 59 -11.95 41.84 37.50
C SER A 59 -10.54 41.84 36.92
N VAL A 60 -9.58 42.45 37.61
CA VAL A 60 -8.16 42.46 37.21
C VAL A 60 -7.60 41.03 37.20
N GLN A 61 -7.88 40.21 38.21
CA GLN A 61 -7.45 38.81 38.26
C GLN A 61 -8.06 38.00 37.13
N GLN A 62 -9.36 38.18 36.85
CA GLN A 62 -10.02 37.50 35.74
C GLN A 62 -9.43 37.87 34.38
N LEU A 63 -9.14 39.16 34.18
CA LEU A 63 -8.50 39.62 32.94
C LEU A 63 -7.07 39.11 32.79
N GLN A 64 -6.31 39.05 33.87
CA GLN A 64 -4.96 38.48 33.87
C GLN A 64 -4.99 37.00 33.52
N GLN A 65 -5.93 36.25 34.11
CA GLN A 65 -6.11 34.83 33.79
C GLN A 65 -6.52 34.62 32.32
N ALA A 66 -7.49 35.42 31.83
CA ALA A 66 -7.93 35.33 30.43
C ALA A 66 -6.80 35.69 29.45
N LEU A 67 -5.95 36.65 29.80
CA LEU A 67 -4.76 36.99 29.01
C LEU A 67 -3.74 35.84 28.97
N SER A 68 -3.50 35.21 30.13
CA SER A 68 -2.61 34.05 30.20
C SER A 68 -3.11 32.87 29.36
N GLU A 69 -4.41 32.53 29.50
CA GLU A 69 -5.06 31.46 28.72
C GLU A 69 -5.04 31.79 27.21
N GLY A 70 -5.29 33.05 26.85
CA GLY A 70 -5.22 33.50 25.46
C GLY A 70 -3.80 33.41 24.87
N ALA A 71 -2.79 33.73 25.67
CA ALA A 71 -1.39 33.61 25.25
C ALA A 71 -0.97 32.14 25.04
N GLU A 72 -1.41 31.25 25.93
CA GLU A 72 -1.16 29.80 25.77
C GLU A 72 -1.86 29.24 24.53
N GLN A 73 -3.11 29.64 24.29
CA GLN A 73 -3.85 29.21 23.09
C GLN A 73 -3.19 29.72 21.81
N LEU A 74 -2.71 30.95 21.80
CA LEU A 74 -1.99 31.50 20.66
C LEU A 74 -0.68 30.74 20.39
N ALA A 75 0.10 30.46 21.42
CA ALA A 75 1.35 29.72 21.29
C ALA A 75 1.08 28.27 20.79
N ALA A 76 0.01 27.62 21.27
CA ALA A 76 -0.39 26.31 20.79
C ALA A 76 -0.85 26.34 19.33
N ALA A 77 -1.61 27.36 18.93
CA ALA A 77 -2.06 27.53 17.53
C ALA A 77 -0.89 27.81 16.58
N GLU A 78 0.08 28.60 16.99
CA GLU A 78 1.31 28.87 16.22
C GLU A 78 2.16 27.62 16.05
N ALA A 79 2.34 26.83 17.11
CA ALA A 79 3.05 25.55 17.05
C ALA A 79 2.35 24.56 16.11
N GLN A 80 1.03 24.47 16.19
CA GLN A 80 0.22 23.63 15.28
C GLN A 80 0.33 24.11 13.83
N GLY A 81 0.31 25.42 13.61
CA GLY A 81 0.49 26.04 12.30
C GLY A 81 1.85 25.69 11.68
N ALA A 82 2.92 25.78 12.47
CA ALA A 82 4.27 25.42 12.04
C ALA A 82 4.38 23.93 11.67
N SER A 83 3.81 23.04 12.51
CA SER A 83 3.77 21.59 12.22
C SER A 83 2.98 21.28 10.95
N ASN A 84 1.84 21.91 10.75
CA ASN A 84 1.03 21.73 9.54
C ASN A 84 1.77 22.21 8.28
N ALA A 85 2.50 23.32 8.36
CA ALA A 85 3.31 23.83 7.25
C ALA A 85 4.44 22.86 6.88
N GLU A 86 5.10 22.27 7.88
CA GLU A 86 6.15 21.26 7.66
C GLU A 86 5.58 19.99 7.00
N GLN A 87 4.45 19.49 7.49
CA GLN A 87 3.75 18.35 6.89
C GLN A 87 3.34 18.63 5.44
N GLN A 88 2.86 19.82 5.17
CA GLN A 88 2.48 20.23 3.82
C GLN A 88 3.68 20.24 2.87
N MET A 89 4.83 20.75 3.30
CA MET A 89 6.06 20.69 2.49
C MET A 89 6.54 19.25 2.25
N ALA A 90 6.47 18.40 3.27
CA ALA A 90 6.82 16.99 3.14
C ALA A 90 5.91 16.25 2.13
N LEU A 91 4.60 16.48 2.22
CA LEU A 91 3.63 15.91 1.28
C LEU A 91 3.83 16.41 -0.15
N GLN A 92 4.11 17.70 -0.34
CA GLN A 92 4.42 18.26 -1.65
C GLN A 92 5.68 17.62 -2.26
N THR A 93 6.71 17.40 -1.45
CA THR A 93 7.93 16.74 -1.88
C THR A 93 7.68 15.28 -2.28
N GLN A 94 6.86 14.55 -1.50
CA GLN A 94 6.47 13.18 -1.84
C GLN A 94 5.65 13.14 -3.13
N LEU A 95 4.73 14.08 -3.32
CA LEU A 95 3.91 14.17 -4.53
C LEU A 95 4.78 14.44 -5.77
N ALA A 96 5.76 15.34 -5.66
CA ALA A 96 6.70 15.60 -6.75
C ALA A 96 7.49 14.32 -7.14
N ARG A 97 8.05 13.64 -6.15
CA ARG A 97 8.77 12.35 -6.39
C ARG A 97 7.88 11.27 -6.99
N ALA A 98 6.62 11.19 -6.54
CA ALA A 98 5.67 10.22 -7.10
C ALA A 98 5.33 10.55 -8.55
N LYS A 99 5.13 11.83 -8.90
CA LYS A 99 4.92 12.27 -10.29
C LYS A 99 6.10 11.94 -11.19
N ASP A 100 7.33 12.22 -10.74
CA ASP A 100 8.54 11.89 -11.50
C ASP A 100 8.66 10.39 -11.74
N LYS A 101 8.34 9.59 -10.71
CA LYS A 101 8.34 8.13 -10.83
C LYS A 101 7.30 7.61 -11.83
N VAL A 102 6.10 8.18 -11.82
CA VAL A 102 5.05 7.86 -12.79
C VAL A 102 5.50 8.21 -14.20
N GLN A 103 6.10 9.39 -14.39
CA GLN A 103 6.63 9.79 -15.70
C GLN A 103 7.69 8.82 -16.20
N GLN A 104 8.68 8.48 -15.36
CA GLN A 104 9.72 7.50 -15.71
C GLN A 104 9.15 6.14 -16.10
N LEU A 105 8.13 5.66 -15.36
CA LEU A 105 7.48 4.39 -15.67
C LEU A 105 6.68 4.46 -16.97
N THR A 106 6.04 5.60 -17.26
CA THR A 106 5.30 5.82 -18.50
C THR A 106 6.25 5.83 -19.71
N ASP A 107 7.38 6.51 -19.58
CA ASP A 107 8.40 6.58 -20.64
C ASP A 107 9.03 5.19 -20.88
N ALA A 108 9.31 4.44 -19.81
CA ALA A 108 9.81 3.08 -19.91
C ALA A 108 8.78 2.13 -20.56
N ALA A 109 7.50 2.25 -20.21
CA ALA A 109 6.41 1.47 -20.81
C ALA A 109 6.29 1.76 -22.31
N SER A 110 6.35 3.03 -22.69
CA SER A 110 6.33 3.45 -24.10
C SER A 110 7.53 2.90 -24.89
N GLY A 111 8.73 2.92 -24.32
CA GLY A 111 9.91 2.33 -24.93
C GLY A 111 9.83 0.82 -25.09
N LEU A 112 9.24 0.12 -24.10
CA LEU A 112 9.01 -1.31 -24.20
C LEU A 112 7.97 -1.66 -25.27
N GLU A 113 6.91 -0.86 -25.39
CA GLU A 113 5.88 -1.04 -26.42
C GLU A 113 6.47 -0.88 -27.82
N GLN A 114 7.31 0.14 -28.05
CA GLN A 114 8.03 0.29 -29.31
C GLN A 114 8.93 -0.90 -29.62
N THR A 115 9.67 -1.38 -28.64
CA THR A 115 10.54 -2.55 -28.79
C THR A 115 9.75 -3.82 -29.11
N LEU A 116 8.56 -4.00 -28.52
CA LEU A 116 7.63 -5.10 -28.81
C LEU A 116 7.14 -5.03 -30.26
N VAL A 117 6.70 -3.85 -30.73
CA VAL A 117 6.26 -3.64 -32.11
C VAL A 117 7.39 -3.94 -33.10
N GLU A 118 8.61 -3.49 -32.81
CA GLU A 118 9.78 -3.77 -33.68
C GLU A 118 10.11 -5.27 -33.71
N ARG A 119 10.08 -5.96 -32.57
CA ARG A 119 10.29 -7.42 -32.51
C ARG A 119 9.21 -8.19 -33.23
N GLN A 120 7.94 -7.77 -33.10
CA GLN A 120 6.83 -8.38 -33.84
C GLN A 120 7.01 -8.19 -35.36
N ARG A 121 7.40 -6.99 -35.83
CA ARG A 121 7.70 -6.74 -37.24
C ARG A 121 8.88 -7.56 -37.73
N ALA A 122 9.95 -7.70 -36.94
CA ALA A 122 11.08 -8.54 -37.25
C ALA A 122 10.70 -10.02 -37.32
N ALA A 123 9.86 -10.51 -36.44
CA ALA A 123 9.36 -11.88 -36.43
C ALA A 123 8.47 -12.21 -37.63
N ILE A 124 7.67 -11.24 -38.11
CA ILE A 124 6.86 -11.41 -39.32
C ILE A 124 7.72 -11.48 -40.59
N ASN A 125 8.85 -10.78 -40.61
CA ASN A 125 9.77 -10.71 -41.76
C ASN A 125 10.93 -11.72 -41.72
N ALA A 126 11.07 -12.50 -40.65
CA ALA A 126 12.08 -13.54 -40.57
C ALA A 126 11.74 -14.72 -41.51
N PRO A 127 12.69 -15.24 -42.32
CA PRO A 127 12.43 -16.45 -43.09
C PRO A 127 12.10 -17.57 -42.11
N ARG A 128 10.95 -18.22 -42.33
CA ARG A 128 10.42 -19.35 -41.53
C ARG A 128 11.44 -20.50 -41.49
N ALA A 129 12.42 -20.42 -40.63
CA ALA A 129 13.04 -21.60 -40.06
C ALA A 129 11.93 -22.25 -39.20
N ARG A 130 11.68 -23.53 -39.43
CA ARG A 130 10.77 -24.35 -38.59
C ARG A 130 11.34 -24.47 -37.18
N VAL A 131 11.32 -23.36 -36.43
CA VAL A 131 11.42 -23.37 -34.99
C VAL A 131 10.02 -23.71 -34.48
N ARG A 132 9.92 -24.85 -33.81
CA ARG A 132 8.74 -25.29 -33.08
C ARG A 132 8.24 -24.11 -32.29
N ASP A 133 6.99 -23.69 -32.52
CA ASP A 133 6.32 -22.70 -31.72
C ASP A 133 6.09 -23.29 -30.31
N ASP A 134 7.11 -23.19 -29.45
CA ASP A 134 7.06 -23.67 -28.07
C ASP A 134 6.43 -22.61 -27.14
N GLU A 135 5.76 -21.59 -27.70
CA GLU A 135 5.05 -20.57 -26.95
C GLU A 135 3.55 -20.57 -27.28
N VAL A 136 2.72 -20.70 -26.25
CA VAL A 136 1.27 -20.56 -26.36
C VAL A 136 0.83 -19.33 -25.56
N GLY A 137 0.31 -18.32 -26.25
CA GLY A 137 -0.10 -17.06 -25.60
C GLY A 137 1.06 -16.33 -24.95
N GLY A 138 2.31 -16.55 -25.38
CA GLY A 138 3.51 -15.93 -24.79
C GLY A 138 4.03 -16.69 -23.55
N ILE A 139 3.50 -17.88 -23.25
CA ILE A 139 3.99 -18.74 -22.17
C ILE A 139 4.81 -19.88 -22.79
N PRO A 140 6.10 -20.03 -22.45
CA PRO A 140 6.90 -21.17 -22.90
C PRO A 140 6.31 -22.50 -22.42
N VAL A 141 6.12 -23.47 -23.32
CA VAL A 141 5.54 -24.80 -23.04
C VAL A 141 6.54 -25.94 -23.32
N ASP A 142 7.81 -25.68 -23.02
CA ASP A 142 8.94 -26.56 -23.32
C ASP A 142 9.33 -27.54 -22.19
N SER A 143 8.67 -27.42 -21.01
CA SER A 143 8.98 -28.27 -19.85
C SER A 143 8.31 -29.64 -19.92
N ASN A 144 9.05 -30.68 -19.55
CA ASN A 144 8.55 -32.05 -19.54
C ASN A 144 7.65 -32.39 -18.34
N TYR A 145 7.80 -31.63 -17.23
CA TYR A 145 7.01 -31.81 -16.01
C TYR A 145 6.33 -30.51 -15.64
N VAL A 146 5.04 -30.59 -15.37
CA VAL A 146 4.20 -29.41 -15.16
C VAL A 146 3.36 -29.53 -13.90
N VAL A 147 3.40 -28.50 -13.05
CA VAL A 147 2.53 -28.39 -11.89
C VAL A 147 1.63 -27.16 -12.04
N PHE A 148 0.33 -27.38 -11.95
CA PHE A 148 -0.67 -26.32 -11.91
C PHE A 148 -1.03 -26.04 -10.46
N ILE A 149 -0.88 -24.81 -10.03
CA ILE A 149 -1.23 -24.33 -8.70
C ILE A 149 -2.40 -23.38 -8.87
N ILE A 150 -3.57 -23.74 -8.32
CA ILE A 150 -4.81 -23.03 -8.56
C ILE A 150 -5.34 -22.49 -7.23
N ASP A 151 -5.53 -21.17 -7.18
CA ASP A 151 -6.22 -20.52 -6.07
C ASP A 151 -7.67 -21.01 -6.02
N THR A 152 -8.04 -21.60 -4.89
CA THR A 152 -9.39 -22.17 -4.65
C THR A 152 -10.24 -21.27 -3.76
N SER A 153 -9.85 -20.01 -3.58
CA SER A 153 -10.58 -19.01 -2.79
C SER A 153 -12.00 -18.72 -3.30
N GLY A 154 -12.80 -18.13 -2.45
CA GLY A 154 -14.17 -17.74 -2.80
C GLY A 154 -14.27 -16.80 -3.99
N SER A 155 -13.32 -15.89 -4.17
CA SER A 155 -13.25 -14.99 -5.32
C SER A 155 -13.00 -15.71 -6.63
N MET A 156 -12.03 -16.61 -6.65
CA MET A 156 -11.74 -17.46 -7.82
C MET A 156 -12.92 -18.37 -8.18
N LYS A 157 -13.69 -18.86 -7.19
CA LYS A 157 -14.89 -19.64 -7.43
C LYS A 157 -15.95 -18.88 -8.23
N THR A 158 -16.06 -17.58 -8.08
CA THR A 158 -16.99 -16.77 -8.90
C THR A 158 -16.60 -16.72 -10.36
N MET A 159 -15.33 -16.94 -10.68
CA MET A 159 -14.77 -16.94 -12.03
C MET A 159 -14.43 -18.35 -12.52
N TRP A 160 -14.84 -19.38 -11.79
CA TRP A 160 -14.45 -20.77 -12.01
C TRP A 160 -14.61 -21.27 -13.45
N PRO A 161 -15.71 -20.96 -14.18
CA PRO A 161 -15.84 -21.34 -15.58
C PRO A 161 -14.73 -20.78 -16.49
N ARG A 162 -14.22 -19.58 -16.16
CA ARG A 162 -13.10 -18.95 -16.88
C ARG A 162 -11.78 -19.64 -16.53
N VAL A 163 -11.56 -19.91 -15.24
CA VAL A 163 -10.37 -20.64 -14.76
C VAL A 163 -10.27 -22.00 -15.42
N LEU A 164 -11.38 -22.76 -15.49
CA LEU A 164 -11.43 -24.06 -16.13
C LEU A 164 -11.14 -24.00 -17.63
N ARG A 165 -11.68 -23.01 -18.35
CA ARG A 165 -11.37 -22.81 -19.77
C ARG A 165 -9.89 -22.50 -19.99
N THR A 166 -9.33 -21.58 -19.22
CA THR A 166 -7.91 -21.24 -19.34
C THR A 166 -7.02 -22.45 -19.01
N MET A 167 -7.39 -23.22 -17.98
CA MET A 167 -6.68 -24.46 -17.66
C MET A 167 -6.75 -25.48 -18.80
N ASP A 168 -7.91 -25.64 -19.43
CA ASP A 168 -8.09 -26.51 -20.57
C ASP A 168 -7.28 -26.04 -21.78
N GLU A 169 -7.28 -24.76 -22.06
CA GLU A 169 -6.46 -24.14 -23.12
C GLU A 169 -4.96 -24.38 -22.89
N VAL A 170 -4.47 -24.13 -21.67
CA VAL A 170 -3.05 -24.38 -21.33
C VAL A 170 -2.72 -25.83 -21.44
N LEU A 171 -3.57 -26.75 -20.95
CA LEU A 171 -3.35 -28.18 -21.05
C LEU A 171 -3.37 -28.67 -22.51
N ASN A 172 -4.31 -28.21 -23.34
CA ASN A 172 -4.45 -28.64 -24.71
C ASN A 172 -3.35 -28.11 -25.62
N ASN A 173 -2.86 -26.90 -25.32
CA ASN A 173 -1.78 -26.30 -26.07
C ASN A 173 -0.40 -26.77 -25.61
N HIS A 174 -0.31 -27.40 -24.43
CA HIS A 174 0.92 -28.03 -23.98
C HIS A 174 1.23 -29.25 -24.80
N PRO A 175 2.45 -29.44 -25.33
CA PRO A 175 2.85 -30.69 -25.93
C PRO A 175 2.72 -31.80 -24.91
N LYS A 176 2.81 -33.07 -25.38
CA LYS A 176 2.76 -34.20 -24.47
C LYS A 176 3.90 -34.11 -23.45
N VAL A 177 3.52 -33.98 -22.17
CA VAL A 177 4.45 -33.93 -21.04
C VAL A 177 4.67 -35.32 -20.44
N GLN A 178 5.79 -35.53 -19.76
CA GLN A 178 6.06 -36.78 -19.07
C GLN A 178 5.19 -36.96 -17.82
N GLY A 179 4.87 -35.87 -17.17
CA GLY A 179 3.98 -35.87 -16.03
C GLY A 179 3.43 -34.48 -15.70
N PHE A 180 2.21 -34.45 -15.22
CA PHE A 180 1.63 -33.22 -14.69
C PHE A 180 0.92 -33.45 -13.35
N GLN A 181 0.74 -32.38 -12.58
CA GLN A 181 -0.01 -32.40 -11.31
C GLN A 181 -0.78 -31.13 -11.11
N VAL A 182 -1.83 -31.19 -10.28
CA VAL A 182 -2.67 -30.05 -9.94
C VAL A 182 -2.79 -29.96 -8.43
N LEU A 183 -2.46 -28.78 -7.90
CA LEU A 183 -2.52 -28.45 -6.48
C LEU A 183 -3.39 -27.21 -6.26
N SER A 184 -3.92 -27.07 -5.05
CA SER A 184 -4.39 -25.77 -4.57
C SER A 184 -3.20 -24.87 -4.22
N ASP A 185 -3.48 -23.58 -4.07
CA ASP A 185 -2.52 -22.61 -3.55
C ASP A 185 -2.05 -22.94 -2.11
N ASN A 186 -2.83 -23.69 -1.32
CA ASN A 186 -2.41 -24.26 -0.04
C ASN A 186 -1.53 -25.53 -0.15
N GLY A 187 -1.28 -26.02 -1.37
CA GLY A 187 -0.47 -27.22 -1.62
C GLY A 187 -1.22 -28.55 -1.53
N GLU A 188 -2.56 -28.54 -1.47
CA GLU A 188 -3.37 -29.75 -1.51
C GLU A 188 -3.46 -30.30 -2.93
N VAL A 189 -3.25 -31.62 -3.10
CA VAL A 189 -3.30 -32.26 -4.42
C VAL A 189 -4.74 -32.59 -4.81
N LEU A 190 -5.14 -32.22 -6.02
CA LEU A 190 -6.46 -32.53 -6.57
C LEU A 190 -6.75 -34.04 -6.53
N GLY A 191 -7.90 -34.39 -5.94
CA GLY A 191 -8.38 -35.75 -5.81
C GLY A 191 -7.62 -36.60 -4.80
N GLY A 192 -7.02 -36.01 -3.78
CA GLY A 192 -6.42 -36.70 -2.63
C GLY A 192 -5.19 -37.54 -2.95
N ARG A 193 -4.53 -37.30 -4.07
CA ARG A 193 -3.26 -37.96 -4.39
C ARG A 193 -2.12 -37.47 -3.53
N SER A 194 -1.09 -38.30 -3.38
CA SER A 194 0.10 -37.90 -2.63
C SER A 194 0.92 -36.86 -3.39
N LEU A 195 1.39 -35.86 -2.68
CA LEU A 195 2.35 -34.88 -3.18
C LEU A 195 3.66 -35.57 -3.62
N GLY A 196 4.27 -35.14 -4.71
CA GLY A 196 5.46 -35.77 -5.28
C GLY A 196 5.19 -36.90 -6.27
N THR A 197 3.90 -37.28 -6.52
CA THR A 197 3.48 -38.21 -7.57
C THR A 197 3.03 -37.45 -8.81
N TRP A 198 3.14 -38.11 -9.99
CA TRP A 198 2.72 -37.55 -11.26
C TRP A 198 1.46 -38.22 -11.80
N ARG A 199 0.67 -37.45 -12.53
CA ARG A 199 -0.33 -37.97 -13.46
C ARG A 199 0.33 -38.18 -14.81
N SER A 200 0.18 -39.35 -15.39
CA SER A 200 0.62 -39.56 -16.79
C SER A 200 -0.22 -38.70 -17.74
N ASP A 201 0.41 -38.14 -18.76
CA ASP A 201 -0.30 -37.35 -19.73
C ASP A 201 -1.07 -38.18 -20.72
N SER A 202 -2.38 -38.17 -20.60
CA SER A 202 -3.32 -38.78 -21.53
C SER A 202 -4.61 -37.98 -21.60
N ARG A 203 -5.35 -38.09 -22.70
CA ARG A 203 -6.67 -37.43 -22.83
C ARG A 203 -7.62 -37.76 -21.68
N ALA A 204 -7.62 -38.98 -21.20
CA ALA A 204 -8.46 -39.44 -20.10
C ALA A 204 -8.06 -38.73 -18.78
N GLN A 205 -6.77 -38.60 -18.51
CA GLN A 205 -6.26 -37.91 -17.31
C GLN A 205 -6.51 -36.42 -17.37
N ARG A 206 -6.29 -35.77 -18.52
CA ARG A 206 -6.60 -34.35 -18.71
C ARG A 206 -8.09 -34.07 -18.48
N ALA A 207 -8.97 -34.84 -19.12
CA ALA A 207 -10.42 -34.75 -18.91
C ALA A 207 -10.84 -35.08 -17.46
N GLY A 208 -10.17 -36.06 -16.84
CA GLY A 208 -10.40 -36.37 -15.42
C GLY A 208 -10.05 -35.26 -14.48
N VAL A 209 -8.96 -34.52 -14.74
CA VAL A 209 -8.56 -33.33 -13.97
C VAL A 209 -9.58 -32.21 -14.12
N LEU A 210 -10.03 -31.90 -15.33
CA LEU A 210 -11.05 -30.85 -15.54
C LEU A 210 -12.36 -31.16 -14.81
N ARG A 211 -12.81 -32.46 -14.84
CA ARG A 211 -13.98 -32.88 -14.04
C ARG A 211 -13.72 -32.78 -12.54
N GLY A 212 -12.53 -33.16 -12.08
CA GLY A 212 -12.14 -33.04 -10.68
C GLY A 212 -12.12 -31.60 -10.21
N LEU A 213 -11.62 -30.70 -11.05
CA LEU A 213 -11.64 -29.25 -10.78
C LEU A 213 -13.07 -28.69 -10.67
N GLN A 214 -14.00 -29.13 -11.53
CA GLN A 214 -15.41 -28.72 -11.44
C GLN A 214 -16.04 -29.06 -10.08
N GLN A 215 -15.62 -30.15 -9.48
CA GLN A 215 -16.12 -30.67 -8.21
C GLN A 215 -15.22 -30.31 -7.02
N TRP A 216 -14.20 -29.49 -7.22
CA TRP A 216 -13.28 -29.15 -6.14
C TRP A 216 -13.89 -28.14 -5.19
N HIS A 217 -14.25 -28.59 -3.99
CA HIS A 217 -14.85 -27.77 -2.93
C HIS A 217 -13.83 -27.17 -1.95
N GLY A 218 -12.54 -27.39 -2.18
CA GLY A 218 -11.48 -26.76 -1.38
C GLY A 218 -11.66 -25.24 -1.30
N SER A 219 -11.25 -24.66 -0.21
CA SER A 219 -11.14 -23.22 -0.04
C SER A 219 -9.74 -22.86 0.43
N SER A 220 -9.23 -21.72 -0.03
CA SER A 220 -7.92 -21.25 0.34
C SER A 220 -7.97 -19.81 0.85
N ASN A 221 -6.86 -19.36 1.41
CA ASN A 221 -6.66 -17.99 1.89
C ASN A 221 -6.05 -17.05 0.83
N SER A 222 -6.01 -17.48 -0.44
CA SER A 222 -5.47 -16.72 -1.57
C SER A 222 -3.98 -16.33 -1.38
N SER A 223 -3.15 -17.32 -1.05
CA SER A 223 -1.69 -17.15 -1.01
C SER A 223 -1.02 -18.19 -1.90
N PRO A 224 -0.37 -17.78 -3.00
CA PRO A 224 0.30 -18.74 -3.90
C PRO A 224 1.60 -19.31 -3.32
N VAL A 225 2.11 -18.74 -2.23
CA VAL A 225 3.43 -19.04 -1.69
C VAL A 225 3.52 -20.47 -1.17
N GLU A 226 2.48 -20.95 -0.49
CA GLU A 226 2.42 -22.28 0.10
C GLU A 226 2.39 -23.37 -0.97
N GLY A 227 1.57 -23.19 -2.01
CA GLY A 227 1.50 -24.12 -3.14
C GLY A 227 2.79 -24.18 -3.96
N ILE A 228 3.41 -23.02 -4.19
CA ILE A 228 4.73 -22.92 -4.82
C ILE A 228 5.78 -23.65 -3.98
N ALA A 229 5.81 -23.36 -2.67
CA ALA A 229 6.78 -23.96 -1.74
C ALA A 229 6.61 -25.50 -1.65
N ALA A 230 5.38 -25.98 -1.57
CA ALA A 230 5.06 -27.41 -1.57
C ALA A 230 5.52 -28.09 -2.87
N SER A 231 5.26 -27.45 -4.02
CA SER A 231 5.67 -27.93 -5.33
C SER A 231 7.19 -28.01 -5.46
N LEU A 232 7.90 -26.93 -5.11
CA LEU A 232 9.37 -26.88 -5.20
C LEU A 232 10.03 -27.94 -4.33
N LYS A 233 9.53 -28.14 -3.10
CA LYS A 233 10.05 -29.18 -2.20
C LYS A 233 9.80 -30.60 -2.72
N ALA A 234 8.60 -30.86 -3.25
CA ALA A 234 8.21 -32.21 -3.67
C ALA A 234 8.84 -32.63 -5.00
N TYR A 235 9.07 -31.67 -5.90
CA TYR A 235 9.49 -31.93 -7.27
C TYR A 235 10.91 -31.43 -7.61
N ALA A 236 11.71 -31.03 -6.63
CA ALA A 236 13.08 -30.50 -6.82
C ALA A 236 13.99 -31.40 -7.67
N ARG A 237 13.76 -32.73 -7.65
CA ARG A 237 14.54 -33.70 -8.43
C ARG A 237 14.36 -33.59 -9.94
N TYR A 238 13.34 -32.83 -10.40
CA TYR A 238 13.08 -32.59 -11.82
C TYR A 238 13.63 -31.26 -12.31
N GLN A 239 14.67 -30.77 -11.65
CA GLN A 239 15.33 -29.52 -11.96
C GLN A 239 15.65 -29.38 -13.45
N GLY A 240 15.35 -28.20 -14.01
CA GLY A 240 15.59 -27.88 -15.43
C GLY A 240 14.44 -28.25 -16.36
N ASP A 241 13.61 -29.22 -15.98
CA ASP A 241 12.47 -29.71 -16.76
C ASP A 241 11.11 -29.45 -16.13
N LEU A 242 11.09 -28.64 -15.05
CA LEU A 242 9.90 -28.36 -14.26
C LEU A 242 9.37 -26.97 -14.52
N ALA A 243 8.08 -26.85 -14.80
CA ALA A 243 7.35 -25.58 -14.83
C ALA A 243 6.19 -25.57 -13.83
N LEU A 244 6.02 -24.46 -13.13
CA LEU A 244 4.89 -24.18 -12.25
C LEU A 244 4.01 -23.12 -12.92
N TYR A 245 2.72 -23.39 -13.05
CA TYR A 245 1.69 -22.46 -13.52
C TYR A 245 0.79 -22.08 -12.37
N VAL A 246 0.84 -20.82 -11.97
CA VAL A 246 0.15 -20.31 -10.78
C VAL A 246 -1.03 -19.44 -11.20
N PHE A 247 -2.23 -19.91 -10.88
CA PHE A 247 -3.51 -19.27 -11.20
C PHE A 247 -4.07 -18.59 -9.95
N GLY A 248 -4.37 -17.30 -10.01
CA GLY A 248 -4.92 -16.59 -8.86
C GLY A 248 -5.43 -15.19 -9.19
N ASP A 249 -6.07 -14.57 -8.20
CA ASP A 249 -6.62 -13.21 -8.28
C ASP A 249 -6.23 -12.33 -7.09
N ASP A 250 -5.65 -12.89 -6.02
CA ASP A 250 -5.27 -12.16 -4.82
C ASP A 250 -4.01 -12.71 -4.15
N PHE A 251 -3.40 -11.89 -3.31
CA PHE A 251 -2.30 -12.24 -2.41
C PHE A 251 -2.55 -11.64 -1.03
N THR A 252 -2.84 -12.49 -0.06
CA THR A 252 -3.17 -12.12 1.31
C THR A 252 -1.96 -11.99 2.24
N GLY A 253 -0.75 -12.29 1.74
CA GLY A 253 0.48 -12.14 2.50
C GLY A 253 0.78 -10.68 2.89
N THR A 254 1.49 -10.51 3.99
CA THR A 254 1.81 -9.20 4.58
C THR A 254 3.01 -8.52 3.93
N SER A 255 3.92 -9.29 3.33
CA SER A 255 5.18 -8.79 2.76
C SER A 255 5.48 -9.45 1.41
N TYR A 256 5.66 -8.62 0.38
CA TYR A 256 6.12 -9.09 -0.94
C TYR A 256 7.56 -9.59 -0.89
N ASP A 257 8.42 -8.87 -0.16
CA ASP A 257 9.85 -9.19 -0.09
C ASP A 257 10.08 -10.53 0.61
N ASP A 258 9.34 -10.83 1.66
CA ASP A 258 9.43 -12.12 2.36
C ASP A 258 8.92 -13.26 1.47
N ALA A 259 7.78 -13.07 0.80
CA ALA A 259 7.23 -14.05 -0.14
C ALA A 259 8.22 -14.34 -1.27
N LEU A 260 8.78 -13.30 -1.87
CA LEU A 260 9.75 -13.39 -2.95
C LEU A 260 11.05 -14.07 -2.50
N ALA A 261 11.59 -13.66 -1.34
CA ALA A 261 12.78 -14.25 -0.76
C ALA A 261 12.57 -15.74 -0.44
N GLN A 262 11.41 -16.11 0.08
CA GLN A 262 11.05 -17.50 0.36
C GLN A 262 11.00 -18.34 -0.93
N ILE A 263 10.29 -17.87 -1.95
CA ILE A 263 10.17 -18.57 -3.24
C ILE A 263 11.55 -18.71 -3.88
N ASN A 264 12.32 -17.63 -3.97
CA ASN A 264 13.63 -17.65 -4.59
C ASN A 264 14.62 -18.55 -3.86
N ARG A 265 14.60 -18.58 -2.53
CA ARG A 265 15.43 -19.49 -1.75
C ARG A 265 15.09 -20.95 -2.03
N LEU A 266 13.79 -21.29 -2.14
CA LEU A 266 13.34 -22.66 -2.43
C LEU A 266 13.56 -23.05 -3.89
N ASN A 267 13.54 -22.10 -4.82
CA ASN A 267 13.72 -22.33 -6.25
C ASN A 267 15.19 -22.24 -6.70
N ARG A 268 16.15 -22.35 -5.80
CA ARG A 268 17.57 -22.39 -6.12
C ARG A 268 18.14 -23.77 -5.89
N SER A 269 18.80 -24.28 -6.91
CA SER A 269 19.62 -25.49 -6.79
C SER A 269 20.96 -25.18 -6.11
N THR A 270 21.71 -26.24 -5.76
CA THR A 270 23.09 -26.13 -5.25
C THR A 270 24.01 -25.37 -6.19
N GLY A 271 23.74 -25.35 -7.49
CA GLY A 271 24.47 -24.59 -8.53
C GLY A 271 23.96 -23.17 -8.77
N GLY A 272 22.96 -22.69 -7.99
CA GLY A 272 22.41 -21.33 -8.11
C GLY A 272 21.40 -21.13 -9.24
N THR A 273 21.16 -22.15 -10.10
CA THR A 273 20.14 -22.10 -11.16
C THR A 273 18.75 -22.38 -10.61
N PRO A 274 17.67 -21.80 -11.19
CA PRO A 274 16.31 -22.11 -10.78
C PRO A 274 15.99 -23.60 -10.97
N ILE A 275 15.28 -24.19 -10.00
CA ILE A 275 14.78 -25.57 -10.06
C ILE A 275 13.64 -25.66 -11.06
N ALA A 276 12.74 -24.68 -11.04
CA ALA A 276 11.55 -24.62 -11.89
C ALA A 276 11.40 -23.23 -12.51
N ARG A 277 10.78 -23.17 -13.69
CA ARG A 277 10.19 -21.93 -14.19
C ARG A 277 8.87 -21.69 -13.48
N ILE A 278 8.56 -20.42 -13.16
CA ILE A 278 7.34 -20.08 -12.45
C ILE A 278 6.55 -19.06 -13.27
N HIS A 279 5.42 -19.49 -13.80
CA HIS A 279 4.50 -18.67 -14.59
C HIS A 279 3.33 -18.21 -13.74
N GLY A 280 2.90 -16.95 -13.88
CA GLY A 280 1.75 -16.38 -13.20
C GLY A 280 0.61 -16.09 -14.16
N ILE A 281 -0.60 -16.51 -13.82
CA ILE A 281 -1.83 -16.27 -14.59
C ILE A 281 -2.83 -15.58 -13.64
N ALA A 282 -3.02 -14.30 -13.84
CA ALA A 282 -3.91 -13.48 -13.02
C ALA A 282 -5.29 -13.35 -13.65
N PHE A 283 -6.33 -13.50 -12.83
CA PHE A 283 -7.72 -13.35 -13.25
C PHE A 283 -8.32 -12.04 -12.74
N LYS A 284 -8.89 -11.26 -13.67
CA LYS A 284 -9.58 -10.01 -13.35
C LYS A 284 -11.05 -10.27 -13.03
N ARG A 285 -11.51 -9.76 -11.90
CA ARG A 285 -12.94 -9.74 -11.55
C ARG A 285 -13.70 -8.75 -12.44
N ASN A 286 -14.95 -9.06 -12.76
CA ASN A 286 -15.79 -8.22 -13.64
C ASN A 286 -16.17 -6.86 -13.02
N MET A 287 -15.96 -6.64 -11.72
CA MET A 287 -16.30 -5.40 -11.01
C MET A 287 -15.03 -4.64 -10.59
N GLY A 288 -14.41 -3.96 -11.55
CA GLY A 288 -13.28 -3.07 -11.29
C GLY A 288 -11.95 -3.78 -10.95
N ALA A 289 -10.83 -3.06 -11.03
CA ALA A 289 -9.57 -3.56 -10.49
C ALA A 289 -9.64 -3.48 -8.95
N SER A 290 -9.78 -4.61 -8.26
CA SER A 290 -9.67 -4.64 -6.81
C SER A 290 -8.19 -4.46 -6.43
N ALA A 291 -7.94 -3.84 -5.27
CA ALA A 291 -6.58 -3.73 -4.71
C ALA A 291 -5.90 -5.11 -4.61
N ASP A 292 -6.67 -6.16 -4.44
CA ASP A 292 -6.23 -7.53 -4.27
C ASP A 292 -5.61 -8.11 -5.55
N MET A 293 -6.21 -7.85 -6.71
CA MET A 293 -5.64 -8.25 -8.00
C MET A 293 -4.30 -7.57 -8.28
N VAL A 294 -4.13 -6.33 -7.82
CA VAL A 294 -2.85 -5.61 -7.94
C VAL A 294 -1.79 -6.31 -7.10
N LYS A 295 -2.15 -6.81 -5.92
CA LYS A 295 -1.22 -7.53 -5.03
C LYS A 295 -0.72 -8.82 -5.68
N PHE A 296 -1.61 -9.68 -6.17
CA PHE A 296 -1.23 -10.92 -6.87
C PHE A 296 -0.38 -10.63 -8.10
N SER A 297 -0.82 -9.68 -8.94
CA SER A 297 -0.12 -9.33 -10.17
C SER A 297 1.28 -8.77 -9.89
N THR A 298 1.43 -7.96 -8.85
CA THR A 298 2.72 -7.39 -8.43
C THR A 298 3.67 -8.50 -7.98
N LEU A 299 3.21 -9.39 -7.10
CA LEU A 299 4.01 -10.53 -6.64
C LEU A 299 4.40 -11.43 -7.80
N MET A 300 3.43 -11.89 -8.59
CA MET A 300 3.67 -12.91 -9.61
C MET A 300 4.46 -12.40 -10.82
N ARG A 301 4.39 -11.11 -11.16
CA ARG A 301 5.30 -10.51 -12.14
C ARG A 301 6.74 -10.60 -11.71
N GLU A 302 7.01 -10.28 -10.44
CA GLU A 302 8.37 -10.32 -9.93
C GLU A 302 8.87 -11.75 -9.73
N VAL A 303 8.01 -12.65 -9.25
CA VAL A 303 8.32 -14.09 -9.17
C VAL A 303 8.64 -14.65 -10.56
N ALA A 304 7.83 -14.38 -11.56
CA ALA A 304 8.06 -14.86 -12.92
C ALA A 304 9.38 -14.30 -13.49
N ARG A 305 9.61 -13.01 -13.35
CA ARG A 305 10.84 -12.36 -13.81
C ARG A 305 12.11 -12.98 -13.21
N GLN A 306 12.10 -13.29 -11.91
CA GLN A 306 13.27 -13.83 -11.21
C GLN A 306 13.45 -15.35 -11.38
N ASN A 307 12.42 -16.04 -11.88
CA ASN A 307 12.41 -17.50 -12.00
C ASN A 307 12.19 -17.98 -13.45
N ASN A 308 12.65 -17.22 -14.44
CA ASN A 308 12.61 -17.55 -15.87
C ASN A 308 11.23 -17.90 -16.39
N GLY A 309 10.19 -17.34 -15.80
CA GLY A 309 8.80 -17.53 -16.20
C GLY A 309 8.21 -16.33 -16.89
N THR A 310 6.91 -16.39 -17.17
CA THR A 310 6.11 -15.32 -17.77
C THR A 310 4.91 -15.00 -16.89
N PHE A 311 4.39 -13.79 -17.01
CA PHE A 311 3.18 -13.36 -16.32
C PHE A 311 2.13 -12.96 -17.35
N MET A 312 0.90 -13.49 -17.18
CA MET A 312 -0.25 -13.16 -18.00
C MET A 312 -1.40 -12.64 -17.13
N GLY A 313 -2.00 -11.51 -17.52
CA GLY A 313 -3.23 -11.01 -16.94
C GLY A 313 -4.41 -11.22 -17.88
N LEU A 314 -5.46 -11.85 -17.36
CA LEU A 314 -6.68 -12.21 -18.10
C LEU A 314 -7.88 -11.40 -17.62
#